data_5e67d9c65b05f0e12b1f8adef2c38db9
#
_entry.id   5e67d9c65b05f0e12b1f8adef2c38db9
#
_cell.length_a   1.000
_cell.length_b   1.000
_cell.length_c   1.000
_cell.angle_alpha   90.00
_cell.angle_beta   90.00
_cell.angle_gamma   90.00
#
_symmetry.space_group_name_H-M   'P 1'
#
loop_
_entity.id
_entity.type
_entity.pdbx_description
1 polymer ?
#
loop_
_entity_poly.entity_id
_entity_poly.type
_entity_poly.pdbx_seq_one_letter_code
_entity_poly.pdbx_strand_id
1 'polypeptide(L)'
;MARGTDLHPFYQRGLRWDRVSDLEFVWVKVSDGAAPYTHPEAGVVHRPDTHVAGAKSRGIPVGGYHYAQLDPGPETQADVLLGEVRRLGATGVAPLLDLEAPFRPDNAAARFGTAFCRRVAAAGFRPAVYLSASFAAVLRPDHWDIPGLVIVIARYGARPEAPGPGRYPGRYDVHQYTSGGTLPGSAGPVDFDESHTSDHLVPEAEMPFSSDDFAHLMWGNVFDSTGNRNYAQFIKDMDAKLTALGSSLTAVTKLITENPAHPVDAPQLAAALEGKLIADLVPAVTEAVTNAAGTETADEVRKMLVDRLGASA
;
A
#
# COMPACT_ATOMS: atom_id res chain seq x y z
N MET A 1 -22.36 -5.67 -6.73
CA MET A 1 -21.36 -5.18 -7.69
C MET A 1 -20.97 -3.79 -7.23
N ALA A 2 -19.70 -3.55 -7.03
CA ALA A 2 -19.17 -2.28 -6.53
C ALA A 2 -18.63 -1.46 -7.70
N ARG A 3 -18.94 -0.16 -7.72
CA ARG A 3 -18.49 0.76 -8.76
C ARG A 3 -17.20 1.45 -8.34
N GLY A 4 -16.18 1.36 -9.17
CA GLY A 4 -14.90 2.01 -9.00
C GLY A 4 -14.47 2.88 -10.17
N THR A 5 -13.29 3.44 -10.02
CA THR A 5 -12.57 4.18 -11.07
C THR A 5 -11.08 4.00 -10.89
N ASP A 6 -10.33 4.06 -11.97
CA ASP A 6 -8.90 4.29 -11.90
C ASP A 6 -8.57 5.70 -12.38
N LEU A 7 -7.63 6.34 -11.70
CA LEU A 7 -7.31 7.76 -11.87
C LEU A 7 -5.84 7.96 -12.22
N HIS A 8 -5.60 8.76 -13.21
CA HIS A 8 -4.28 9.23 -13.57
C HIS A 8 -4.04 10.64 -13.00
N PRO A 9 -3.01 10.88 -12.18
CA PRO A 9 -2.85 12.16 -11.46
C PRO A 9 -2.79 13.40 -12.34
N PHE A 10 -2.34 13.26 -13.58
CA PHE A 10 -2.29 14.37 -14.52
C PHE A 10 -3.61 14.58 -15.28
N TYR A 11 -4.24 13.51 -15.78
CA TYR A 11 -5.46 13.67 -16.60
C TYR A 11 -6.65 14.10 -15.74
N GLN A 12 -6.76 13.66 -14.51
CA GLN A 12 -7.80 14.06 -13.56
C GLN A 12 -7.32 15.10 -12.53
N ARG A 13 -6.26 15.88 -12.83
CA ARG A 13 -5.60 16.83 -11.90
C ARG A 13 -6.52 17.89 -11.28
N GLY A 14 -7.67 18.12 -11.85
CA GLY A 14 -8.68 19.07 -11.36
C GLY A 14 -9.85 18.44 -10.63
N LEU A 15 -9.77 17.16 -10.27
CA LEU A 15 -10.88 16.44 -9.64
C LEU A 15 -11.26 17.06 -8.29
N ARG A 16 -12.53 17.46 -8.19
CA ARG A 16 -13.16 18.03 -6.99
C ARG A 16 -13.73 16.90 -6.13
N TRP A 17 -12.95 16.41 -5.20
CA TRP A 17 -13.32 15.30 -4.32
C TRP A 17 -14.56 15.58 -3.46
N ASP A 18 -14.81 16.85 -3.12
CA ASP A 18 -16.02 17.28 -2.43
C ASP A 18 -17.33 17.04 -3.24
N ARG A 19 -17.20 16.79 -4.54
CA ARG A 19 -18.33 16.51 -5.46
C ARG A 19 -18.39 15.05 -5.91
N VAL A 20 -17.38 14.26 -5.57
CA VAL A 20 -17.35 12.84 -5.95
C VAL A 20 -18.42 12.09 -5.16
N SER A 21 -19.25 11.33 -5.88
CA SER A 21 -20.27 10.42 -5.33
C SER A 21 -20.24 9.10 -6.08
N ASP A 22 -20.89 8.11 -5.50
CA ASP A 22 -21.18 6.81 -6.13
C ASP A 22 -19.94 6.00 -6.53
N LEU A 23 -18.81 6.19 -5.80
CA LEU A 23 -17.62 5.35 -5.90
C LEU A 23 -17.45 4.55 -4.61
N GLU A 24 -17.19 3.26 -4.77
CA GLU A 24 -16.95 2.32 -3.68
C GLU A 24 -15.48 1.92 -3.57
N PHE A 25 -14.68 2.18 -4.60
CA PHE A 25 -13.23 2.01 -4.59
C PHE A 25 -12.54 2.85 -5.67
N VAL A 26 -11.24 3.09 -5.50
CA VAL A 26 -10.43 3.85 -6.45
C VAL A 26 -9.04 3.25 -6.57
N TRP A 27 -8.53 3.10 -7.78
CA TRP A 27 -7.09 2.98 -8.03
C TRP A 27 -6.51 4.32 -8.48
N VAL A 28 -5.29 4.62 -8.06
CA VAL A 28 -4.56 5.82 -8.49
C VAL A 28 -3.21 5.41 -9.05
N LYS A 29 -2.80 5.96 -10.20
CA LYS A 29 -1.45 5.75 -10.73
C LYS A 29 -0.42 6.30 -9.75
N VAL A 30 0.36 5.43 -9.14
CA VAL A 30 1.36 5.84 -8.14
C VAL A 30 2.79 5.66 -8.64
N SER A 31 3.00 4.82 -9.66
CA SER A 31 4.34 4.54 -10.17
C SER A 31 4.31 4.15 -11.66
N ASP A 32 5.50 4.27 -12.30
CA ASP A 32 5.72 3.99 -13.71
C ASP A 32 7.17 3.54 -13.91
N GLY A 33 7.39 2.32 -14.37
CA GLY A 33 8.71 1.75 -14.55
C GLY A 33 9.59 1.80 -13.29
N ALA A 34 10.71 2.51 -13.35
CA ALA A 34 11.70 2.56 -12.27
C ALA A 34 11.38 3.58 -11.16
N ALA A 35 10.28 4.34 -11.24
CA ALA A 35 10.11 5.52 -10.40
C ALA A 35 8.67 5.75 -9.90
N PRO A 36 8.51 6.45 -8.77
CA PRO A 36 7.24 7.07 -8.40
C PRO A 36 6.70 7.96 -9.51
N TYR A 37 5.39 7.94 -9.70
CA TYR A 37 4.78 8.75 -10.74
C TYR A 37 4.82 10.24 -10.39
N THR A 38 5.36 11.02 -11.32
CA THR A 38 5.31 12.49 -11.31
C THR A 38 5.13 13.03 -12.72
N HIS A 39 4.38 14.12 -12.87
CA HIS A 39 4.23 14.79 -14.14
C HIS A 39 4.40 16.31 -13.97
N PRO A 40 5.49 16.92 -14.49
CA PRO A 40 5.67 18.36 -14.45
C PRO A 40 4.84 19.04 -15.57
N GLU A 41 4.08 20.08 -15.22
CA GLU A 41 3.37 20.94 -16.16
C GLU A 41 3.40 22.37 -15.66
N ALA A 42 3.92 23.31 -16.46
CA ALA A 42 3.91 24.74 -16.18
C ALA A 42 4.39 25.15 -14.77
N GLY A 43 5.42 24.49 -14.27
CA GLY A 43 5.97 24.74 -12.94
C GLY A 43 5.26 24.01 -11.78
N VAL A 44 4.22 23.24 -12.07
CA VAL A 44 3.51 22.40 -11.12
C VAL A 44 3.90 20.94 -11.35
N VAL A 45 4.09 20.19 -10.26
CA VAL A 45 4.33 18.73 -10.34
C VAL A 45 3.09 18.00 -9.86
N HIS A 46 2.43 17.32 -10.78
CA HIS A 46 1.27 16.47 -10.46
C HIS A 46 1.75 15.13 -9.91
N ARG A 47 1.23 14.77 -8.74
CA ARG A 47 1.56 13.55 -8.00
C ARG A 47 0.28 12.83 -7.55
N PRO A 48 0.35 11.54 -7.20
CA PRO A 48 -0.80 10.77 -6.72
C PRO A 48 -1.36 11.24 -5.38
N ASP A 49 -0.56 11.96 -4.60
CA ASP A 49 -0.83 12.35 -3.20
C ASP A 49 -2.21 12.98 -3.04
N THR A 50 -2.58 13.92 -3.94
CA THR A 50 -3.86 14.65 -3.90
C THR A 50 -5.06 13.71 -4.10
N HIS A 51 -4.94 12.74 -5.00
CA HIS A 51 -6.03 11.80 -5.27
C HIS A 51 -6.17 10.78 -4.16
N VAL A 52 -5.06 10.24 -3.65
CA VAL A 52 -5.09 9.32 -2.50
C VAL A 52 -5.68 10.00 -1.27
N ALA A 53 -5.21 11.22 -0.93
CA ALA A 53 -5.76 11.99 0.18
C ALA A 53 -7.24 12.33 -0.02
N GLY A 54 -7.63 12.68 -1.25
CA GLY A 54 -9.00 12.98 -1.61
C GLY A 54 -9.94 11.79 -1.43
N ALA A 55 -9.58 10.61 -1.94
CA ALA A 55 -10.36 9.38 -1.76
C ALA A 55 -10.51 9.03 -0.26
N LYS A 56 -9.41 9.08 0.48
CA LYS A 56 -9.40 8.83 1.94
C LYS A 56 -10.32 9.80 2.69
N SER A 57 -10.31 11.09 2.34
CA SER A 57 -11.18 12.10 2.98
C SER A 57 -12.67 11.83 2.76
N ARG A 58 -13.00 11.03 1.75
CA ARG A 58 -14.38 10.60 1.42
C ARG A 58 -14.71 9.22 1.99
N GLY A 59 -13.76 8.57 2.69
CA GLY A 59 -13.93 7.20 3.18
C GLY A 59 -13.97 6.15 2.06
N ILE A 60 -13.45 6.49 0.86
CA ILE A 60 -13.41 5.57 -0.27
C ILE A 60 -12.11 4.77 -0.20
N PRO A 61 -12.18 3.41 -0.18
CA PRO A 61 -11.00 2.57 -0.26
C PRO A 61 -10.15 2.92 -1.48
N VAL A 62 -8.84 3.11 -1.29
CA VAL A 62 -7.92 3.51 -2.34
C VAL A 62 -6.72 2.58 -2.42
N GLY A 63 -6.36 2.19 -3.65
CA GLY A 63 -5.17 1.43 -3.99
C GLY A 63 -4.26 2.19 -4.95
N GLY A 64 -3.03 1.70 -5.10
CA GLY A 64 -2.10 2.19 -6.10
C GLY A 64 -2.03 1.27 -7.31
N TYR A 65 -1.87 1.86 -8.52
CA TYR A 65 -1.48 1.07 -9.67
C TYR A 65 -0.13 1.51 -10.25
N HIS A 66 0.55 0.55 -10.86
CA HIS A 66 1.85 0.68 -11.49
C HIS A 66 1.72 0.44 -12.99
N TYR A 67 2.17 1.39 -13.80
CA TYR A 67 2.28 1.22 -15.24
C TYR A 67 3.60 0.52 -15.57
N ALA A 68 3.53 -0.68 -16.17
CA ALA A 68 4.67 -1.50 -16.44
C ALA A 68 5.52 -0.98 -17.61
N GLN A 69 6.84 -0.99 -17.43
CA GLN A 69 7.83 -0.69 -18.47
C GLN A 69 8.70 -1.92 -18.74
N LEU A 70 9.37 -1.95 -19.90
CA LEU A 70 10.24 -3.08 -20.27
C LEU A 70 11.47 -3.23 -19.36
N ASP A 71 11.91 -2.13 -18.76
CA ASP A 71 13.05 -2.05 -17.85
C ASP A 71 12.72 -1.06 -16.71
N PRO A 72 13.15 -1.32 -15.47
CA PRO A 72 13.86 -2.50 -14.96
C PRO A 72 12.98 -3.76 -14.88
N GLY A 73 13.55 -4.87 -14.37
CA GLY A 73 12.82 -6.13 -14.21
C GLY A 73 11.60 -6.05 -13.28
N PRO A 74 10.73 -7.08 -13.30
CA PRO A 74 9.42 -7.04 -12.65
C PRO A 74 9.48 -6.87 -11.13
N GLU A 75 10.47 -7.48 -10.47
CA GLU A 75 10.61 -7.38 -9.01
C GLU A 75 10.97 -5.96 -8.58
N THR A 76 11.85 -5.29 -9.31
CA THR A 76 12.22 -3.89 -9.04
C THR A 76 11.02 -2.96 -9.23
N GLN A 77 10.24 -3.17 -10.28
CA GLN A 77 9.04 -2.37 -10.53
C GLN A 77 7.94 -2.64 -9.47
N ALA A 78 7.81 -3.87 -9.02
CA ALA A 78 6.91 -4.21 -7.92
C ALA A 78 7.32 -3.52 -6.61
N ASP A 79 8.62 -3.46 -6.32
CA ASP A 79 9.13 -2.76 -5.13
C ASP A 79 8.86 -1.25 -5.18
N VAL A 80 8.93 -0.62 -6.36
CA VAL A 80 8.53 0.79 -6.55
C VAL A 80 7.04 0.98 -6.25
N LEU A 81 6.17 0.12 -6.78
CA LEU A 81 4.74 0.17 -6.47
C LEU A 81 4.49 0.05 -4.97
N LEU A 82 5.07 -0.97 -4.35
CA LEU A 82 4.89 -1.26 -2.92
C LEU A 82 5.39 -0.12 -2.03
N GLY A 83 6.51 0.51 -2.38
CA GLY A 83 7.02 1.70 -1.71
C GLY A 83 6.02 2.85 -1.74
N GLU A 84 5.43 3.14 -2.89
CA GLU A 84 4.45 4.22 -3.04
C GLU A 84 3.10 3.89 -2.38
N VAL A 85 2.62 2.66 -2.49
CA VAL A 85 1.40 2.20 -1.81
C VAL A 85 1.52 2.40 -0.30
N ARG A 86 2.67 2.03 0.29
CA ARG A 86 2.96 2.23 1.71
C ARG A 86 3.09 3.72 2.07
N ARG A 87 3.91 4.47 1.33
CA ARG A 87 4.13 5.91 1.54
C ARG A 87 2.82 6.69 1.57
N LEU A 88 1.90 6.38 0.66
CA LEU A 88 0.61 7.06 0.51
C LEU A 88 -0.48 6.49 1.44
N GLY A 89 -0.24 5.32 2.02
CA GLY A 89 -1.26 4.54 2.70
C GLY A 89 -2.42 4.19 1.76
N ALA A 90 -2.10 3.87 0.49
CA ALA A 90 -3.06 3.47 -0.54
C ALA A 90 -3.28 1.95 -0.49
N THR A 91 -3.71 1.44 0.66
CA THR A 91 -3.74 0.02 1.01
C THR A 91 -5.14 -0.57 1.11
N GLY A 92 -6.18 0.24 0.88
CA GLY A 92 -7.57 -0.21 0.95
C GLY A 92 -8.04 -1.02 -0.26
N VAL A 93 -7.26 -1.02 -1.35
CA VAL A 93 -7.51 -1.80 -2.58
C VAL A 93 -6.21 -2.49 -2.99
N ALA A 94 -6.30 -3.69 -3.55
CA ALA A 94 -5.17 -4.51 -3.97
C ALA A 94 -4.21 -3.73 -4.90
N PRO A 95 -2.89 -3.73 -4.65
CA PRO A 95 -1.91 -3.11 -5.54
C PRO A 95 -1.99 -3.69 -6.94
N LEU A 96 -2.14 -2.82 -7.95
CA LEU A 96 -2.47 -3.21 -9.31
C LEU A 96 -1.28 -3.03 -10.25
N LEU A 97 -0.94 -4.08 -10.98
CA LEU A 97 -0.06 -4.04 -12.15
C LEU A 97 -0.89 -3.70 -13.39
N ASP A 98 -0.61 -2.60 -14.05
CA ASP A 98 -1.12 -2.25 -15.37
C ASP A 98 -0.15 -2.79 -16.44
N LEU A 99 -0.54 -3.90 -17.06
CA LEU A 99 0.29 -4.62 -18.03
C LEU A 99 -0.28 -4.51 -19.45
N GLU A 100 0.17 -3.50 -20.15
CA GLU A 100 -0.22 -3.21 -21.54
C GLU A 100 1.00 -2.73 -22.37
N ALA A 101 0.82 -1.87 -23.37
CA ALA A 101 1.98 -1.27 -24.04
C ALA A 101 2.93 -0.60 -23.03
N PRO A 102 4.26 -0.72 -23.19
CA PRO A 102 4.99 -1.17 -24.38
C PRO A 102 5.15 -2.69 -24.54
N PHE A 103 4.60 -3.49 -23.64
CA PHE A 103 4.61 -4.93 -23.79
C PHE A 103 3.78 -5.38 -24.99
N ARG A 104 4.12 -6.56 -25.50
CA ARG A 104 3.29 -7.31 -26.44
C ARG A 104 2.63 -8.48 -25.72
N PRO A 105 1.45 -8.93 -26.15
CA PRO A 105 0.79 -10.08 -25.55
C PRO A 105 1.52 -11.38 -25.94
N ASP A 106 2.56 -11.72 -25.21
CA ASP A 106 3.41 -12.88 -25.43
C ASP A 106 3.88 -13.53 -24.11
N ASN A 107 4.67 -14.57 -24.22
CA ASN A 107 5.22 -15.29 -23.07
C ASN A 107 6.17 -14.43 -22.22
N ALA A 108 6.81 -13.38 -22.76
CA ALA A 108 7.67 -12.50 -21.99
C ALA A 108 6.83 -11.61 -21.05
N ALA A 109 5.74 -11.04 -21.57
CA ALA A 109 4.78 -10.30 -20.76
C ALA A 109 4.12 -11.18 -19.68
N ALA A 110 3.76 -12.43 -20.01
CA ALA A 110 3.20 -13.35 -19.01
C ALA A 110 4.20 -13.66 -17.88
N ARG A 111 5.47 -13.88 -18.20
CA ARG A 111 6.53 -14.08 -17.19
C ARG A 111 6.75 -12.83 -16.36
N PHE A 112 6.77 -11.65 -16.97
CA PHE A 112 6.90 -10.39 -16.27
C PHE A 112 5.75 -10.20 -15.26
N GLY A 113 4.51 -10.30 -15.73
CA GLY A 113 3.33 -10.14 -14.87
C GLY A 113 3.28 -11.16 -13.73
N THR A 114 3.63 -12.43 -14.02
CA THR A 114 3.69 -13.46 -12.98
C THR A 114 4.75 -13.16 -11.92
N ALA A 115 5.96 -12.74 -12.30
CA ALA A 115 7.03 -12.41 -11.37
C ALA A 115 6.68 -11.17 -10.53
N PHE A 116 6.14 -10.14 -11.17
CA PHE A 116 5.67 -8.92 -10.49
C PHE A 116 4.62 -9.24 -9.43
N CYS A 117 3.55 -9.95 -9.80
CA CYS A 117 2.48 -10.29 -8.88
C CYS A 117 2.93 -11.23 -7.76
N ARG A 118 3.87 -12.15 -8.02
CA ARG A 118 4.51 -12.96 -6.96
C ARG A 118 5.32 -12.12 -5.99
N ARG A 119 6.02 -11.08 -6.46
CA ARG A 119 6.75 -10.15 -5.59
C ARG A 119 5.78 -9.37 -4.69
N VAL A 120 4.64 -8.91 -5.24
CA VAL A 120 3.59 -8.25 -4.46
C VAL A 120 3.01 -9.20 -3.40
N ALA A 121 2.71 -10.45 -3.77
CA ALA A 121 2.22 -11.46 -2.85
C ALA A 121 3.23 -11.79 -1.74
N ALA A 122 4.52 -11.90 -2.09
CA ALA A 122 5.59 -12.15 -1.12
C ALA A 122 5.78 -11.01 -0.11
N ALA A 123 5.34 -9.80 -0.45
CA ALA A 123 5.34 -8.64 0.45
C ALA A 123 4.07 -8.55 1.34
N GLY A 124 3.22 -9.58 1.32
CA GLY A 124 2.02 -9.68 2.14
C GLY A 124 0.78 -9.01 1.56
N PHE A 125 0.83 -8.50 0.33
CA PHE A 125 -0.32 -7.91 -0.33
C PHE A 125 -1.01 -8.90 -1.25
N ARG A 126 -2.33 -8.78 -1.40
CA ARG A 126 -3.06 -9.46 -2.46
C ARG A 126 -2.74 -8.77 -3.79
N PRO A 127 -2.14 -9.43 -4.78
CA PRO A 127 -1.79 -8.81 -6.05
C PRO A 127 -3.00 -8.63 -6.95
N ALA A 128 -2.98 -7.59 -7.77
CA ALA A 128 -3.92 -7.40 -8.86
C ALA A 128 -3.19 -7.17 -10.20
N VAL A 129 -3.82 -7.58 -11.32
CA VAL A 129 -3.33 -7.32 -12.66
C VAL A 129 -4.44 -6.78 -13.55
N TYR A 130 -4.15 -5.68 -14.24
CA TYR A 130 -4.98 -5.09 -15.28
C TYR A 130 -4.45 -5.45 -16.66
N LEU A 131 -5.35 -5.86 -17.52
CA LEU A 131 -5.09 -6.25 -18.91
C LEU A 131 -6.28 -5.87 -19.79
N SER A 132 -6.02 -5.48 -21.05
CA SER A 132 -7.11 -5.51 -22.02
C SER A 132 -7.59 -6.95 -22.27
N ALA A 133 -8.83 -7.13 -22.67
CA ALA A 133 -9.38 -8.47 -22.97
C ALA A 133 -8.56 -9.23 -24.03
N SER A 134 -7.93 -8.51 -24.97
CA SER A 134 -7.07 -9.12 -26.00
C SER A 134 -5.72 -9.59 -25.44
N PHE A 135 -5.12 -8.83 -24.52
CA PHE A 135 -3.92 -9.27 -23.80
C PHE A 135 -4.22 -10.48 -22.92
N ALA A 136 -5.27 -10.38 -22.12
CA ALA A 136 -5.66 -11.45 -21.21
C ALA A 136 -5.96 -12.77 -21.92
N ALA A 137 -6.55 -12.71 -23.13
CA ALA A 137 -6.81 -13.91 -23.93
C ALA A 137 -5.54 -14.69 -24.30
N VAL A 138 -4.41 -13.99 -24.43
CA VAL A 138 -3.10 -14.59 -24.73
C VAL A 138 -2.34 -14.93 -23.46
N LEU A 139 -2.28 -14.02 -22.52
CA LEU A 139 -1.47 -14.15 -21.30
C LEU A 139 -2.07 -15.10 -20.27
N ARG A 140 -3.39 -15.30 -20.29
CA ARG A 140 -4.14 -16.18 -19.40
C ARG A 140 -3.79 -15.98 -17.92
N PRO A 141 -4.06 -14.78 -17.34
CA PRO A 141 -3.75 -14.50 -15.95
C PRO A 141 -4.48 -15.44 -14.98
N ASP A 142 -5.60 -16.00 -15.37
CA ASP A 142 -6.34 -17.03 -14.64
C ASP A 142 -5.58 -18.36 -14.47
N HIS A 143 -4.49 -18.55 -15.22
CA HIS A 143 -3.59 -19.70 -15.13
C HIS A 143 -2.24 -19.36 -14.45
N TRP A 144 -2.07 -18.15 -13.94
CA TRP A 144 -0.81 -17.78 -13.28
C TRP A 144 -0.79 -18.31 -11.86
N ASP A 145 -0.66 -19.39 -11.50
CA ASP A 145 -0.55 -19.98 -10.16
C ASP A 145 -0.10 -18.97 -9.07
N ILE A 146 -1.00 -18.04 -8.77
CA ILE A 146 -0.84 -16.98 -7.75
C ILE A 146 -2.11 -16.95 -6.90
N PRO A 147 -2.02 -17.38 -5.64
CA PRO A 147 -3.17 -17.36 -4.74
C PRO A 147 -3.76 -15.96 -4.57
N GLY A 148 -5.07 -15.84 -4.68
CA GLY A 148 -5.77 -14.58 -4.45
C GLY A 148 -5.55 -13.50 -5.51
N LEU A 149 -4.95 -13.83 -6.67
CA LEU A 149 -4.75 -12.84 -7.76
C LEU A 149 -6.09 -12.25 -8.18
N VAL A 150 -6.20 -10.93 -8.10
CA VAL A 150 -7.32 -10.14 -8.62
C VAL A 150 -7.07 -9.84 -10.10
N ILE A 151 -8.03 -10.13 -10.95
CA ILE A 151 -7.92 -9.93 -12.41
C ILE A 151 -8.87 -8.84 -12.84
N VAL A 152 -8.32 -7.74 -13.36
CA VAL A 152 -9.04 -6.60 -13.89
C VAL A 152 -8.95 -6.65 -15.41
N ILE A 153 -10.10 -6.68 -16.09
CA ILE A 153 -10.16 -6.76 -17.56
C ILE A 153 -10.81 -5.52 -18.14
N ALA A 154 -10.06 -4.84 -19.01
CA ALA A 154 -10.60 -3.74 -19.79
C ALA A 154 -11.29 -4.26 -21.05
N ARG A 155 -12.56 -3.88 -21.19
CA ARG A 155 -13.34 -4.11 -22.38
C ARG A 155 -14.43 -3.06 -22.56
N TYR A 156 -14.17 -2.06 -23.35
CA TYR A 156 -15.08 -0.94 -23.56
C TYR A 156 -16.27 -1.32 -24.43
N GLY A 157 -17.41 -0.66 -24.20
CA GLY A 157 -18.63 -0.85 -24.96
C GLY A 157 -19.40 -2.15 -24.62
N ALA A 158 -18.90 -2.97 -23.68
CA ALA A 158 -19.64 -4.07 -23.13
C ALA A 158 -20.39 -3.64 -21.86
N ARG A 159 -21.53 -4.24 -21.59
CA ARG A 159 -22.18 -4.04 -20.28
C ARG A 159 -21.43 -4.81 -19.21
N PRO A 160 -21.30 -4.25 -17.99
CA PRO A 160 -20.64 -4.94 -16.89
C PRO A 160 -21.21 -6.35 -16.64
N GLU A 161 -22.53 -6.48 -16.67
CA GLU A 161 -23.24 -7.75 -16.38
C GLU A 161 -23.03 -8.83 -17.45
N ALA A 162 -22.58 -8.41 -18.62
CA ALA A 162 -22.30 -9.32 -19.73
C ALA A 162 -21.00 -8.87 -20.43
N PRO A 163 -19.84 -9.09 -19.85
CA PRO A 163 -18.63 -9.02 -20.61
C PRO A 163 -18.76 -10.14 -21.63
N GLY A 164 -19.36 -9.82 -22.75
CA GLY A 164 -19.67 -10.82 -23.76
C GLY A 164 -18.42 -11.63 -24.05
N PRO A 165 -18.54 -12.85 -24.57
CA PRO A 165 -17.46 -13.85 -24.71
C PRO A 165 -16.35 -13.43 -25.65
N GLY A 166 -16.14 -12.15 -25.85
CA GLY A 166 -15.32 -11.67 -26.89
C GLY A 166 -13.99 -12.30 -26.94
N ARG A 167 -13.06 -12.12 -26.14
CA ARG A 167 -11.69 -12.60 -26.38
C ARG A 167 -11.03 -13.22 -25.18
N TYR A 168 -11.48 -12.92 -23.97
CA TYR A 168 -10.94 -13.51 -22.76
C TYR A 168 -11.92 -14.54 -22.19
N PRO A 169 -11.56 -15.83 -22.20
CA PRO A 169 -12.43 -16.91 -21.73
C PRO A 169 -12.25 -17.22 -20.22
N GLY A 170 -11.29 -16.58 -19.55
CA GLY A 170 -10.96 -16.84 -18.15
C GLY A 170 -11.85 -16.09 -17.15
N ARG A 171 -11.62 -16.36 -15.85
CA ARG A 171 -12.25 -15.61 -14.79
C ARG A 171 -11.68 -14.18 -14.73
N TYR A 172 -12.47 -13.25 -14.25
CA TYR A 172 -12.05 -11.91 -13.85
C TYR A 172 -12.87 -11.46 -12.64
N ASP A 173 -12.36 -10.49 -11.92
CA ASP A 173 -12.95 -10.01 -10.68
C ASP A 173 -13.49 -8.59 -10.86
N VAL A 174 -12.86 -7.80 -11.73
CA VAL A 174 -13.23 -6.42 -12.03
C VAL A 174 -13.25 -6.21 -13.54
N HIS A 175 -14.24 -5.45 -14.02
CA HIS A 175 -14.41 -5.08 -15.42
C HIS A 175 -14.30 -3.56 -15.59
N GLN A 176 -13.24 -3.08 -16.24
CA GLN A 176 -13.18 -1.71 -16.73
C GLN A 176 -14.00 -1.62 -18.04
N TYR A 177 -15.19 -1.01 -17.97
CA TYR A 177 -16.16 -1.08 -19.05
C TYR A 177 -16.21 0.17 -19.93
N THR A 178 -15.61 1.27 -19.52
CA THR A 178 -15.54 2.51 -20.28
C THR A 178 -14.35 3.37 -19.88
N SER A 179 -13.81 4.11 -20.83
CA SER A 179 -12.85 5.21 -20.61
C SER A 179 -13.46 6.60 -20.84
N GLY A 180 -14.75 6.66 -21.03
CA GLY A 180 -15.51 7.89 -21.31
C GLY A 180 -16.54 8.22 -20.24
N GLY A 181 -16.35 7.76 -19.02
CA GLY A 181 -17.27 7.96 -17.91
C GLY A 181 -17.33 9.42 -17.45
N THR A 182 -18.49 9.84 -16.96
CA THR A 182 -18.67 11.17 -16.34
C THR A 182 -18.72 11.00 -14.82
N LEU A 183 -17.69 11.47 -14.13
CA LEU A 183 -17.62 11.48 -12.67
C LEU A 183 -17.93 12.89 -12.16
N PRO A 184 -18.89 13.08 -11.24
CA PRO A 184 -19.12 14.37 -10.61
C PRO A 184 -17.83 14.92 -9.99
N GLY A 185 -17.49 16.16 -10.33
CA GLY A 185 -16.25 16.78 -9.87
C GLY A 185 -15.06 16.62 -10.80
N SER A 186 -15.11 15.76 -11.80
CA SER A 186 -14.10 15.67 -12.85
C SER A 186 -14.41 16.61 -14.00
N ALA A 187 -13.39 17.29 -14.53
CA ALA A 187 -13.52 18.12 -15.72
C ALA A 187 -13.40 17.32 -17.02
N GLY A 188 -12.82 16.13 -16.96
CA GLY A 188 -12.63 15.24 -18.10
C GLY A 188 -13.24 13.86 -17.84
N PRO A 189 -13.21 13.00 -18.86
CA PRO A 189 -13.68 11.63 -18.72
C PRO A 189 -12.81 10.84 -17.72
N VAL A 190 -13.41 9.81 -17.15
CA VAL A 190 -12.75 8.86 -16.27
C VAL A 190 -13.03 7.43 -16.74
N ASP A 191 -12.15 6.53 -16.37
CA ASP A 191 -12.40 5.11 -16.50
C ASP A 191 -13.37 4.66 -15.41
N PHE A 192 -14.32 3.79 -15.74
CA PHE A 192 -15.16 3.16 -14.74
C PHE A 192 -14.96 1.66 -14.71
N ASP A 193 -14.84 1.20 -13.47
CA ASP A 193 -14.71 -0.20 -13.10
C ASP A 193 -15.98 -0.69 -12.44
N GLU A 194 -16.32 -1.94 -12.69
CA GLU A 194 -17.33 -2.65 -11.92
C GLU A 194 -16.76 -3.96 -11.38
N SER A 195 -16.84 -4.10 -10.09
CA SER A 195 -16.38 -5.29 -9.39
C SER A 195 -17.50 -6.31 -9.27
N HIS A 196 -17.17 -7.56 -9.59
CA HIS A 196 -18.03 -8.73 -9.44
C HIS A 196 -17.77 -9.49 -8.14
N THR A 197 -16.65 -9.21 -7.48
CA THR A 197 -16.25 -9.79 -6.20
C THR A 197 -15.81 -8.69 -5.24
N SER A 198 -15.57 -9.01 -3.98
CA SER A 198 -14.92 -8.11 -3.02
C SER A 198 -13.42 -8.35 -2.91
N ASP A 199 -12.86 -9.21 -3.75
CA ASP A 199 -11.46 -9.65 -3.65
C ASP A 199 -10.44 -8.54 -3.90
N HIS A 200 -10.85 -7.45 -4.59
CA HIS A 200 -10.03 -6.25 -4.79
C HIS A 200 -9.90 -5.40 -3.52
N LEU A 201 -10.84 -5.52 -2.57
CA LEU A 201 -10.76 -4.83 -1.27
C LEU A 201 -9.82 -5.58 -0.34
N VAL A 202 -8.99 -4.84 0.36
CA VAL A 202 -8.12 -5.38 1.40
C VAL A 202 -8.72 -4.99 2.75
N PRO A 203 -9.16 -5.95 3.57
CA PRO A 203 -9.64 -5.64 4.92
C PRO A 203 -8.53 -4.96 5.73
N GLU A 204 -8.89 -3.90 6.43
CA GLU A 204 -7.94 -3.10 7.25
C GLU A 204 -7.19 -3.94 8.30
N ALA A 205 -7.75 -5.09 8.68
CA ALA A 205 -7.18 -6.02 9.67
C ALA A 205 -6.13 -7.00 9.10
N GLU A 206 -5.96 -7.09 7.78
CA GLU A 206 -5.06 -8.05 7.14
C GLU A 206 -3.68 -7.48 6.79
N MET A 207 -3.36 -6.27 7.22
CA MET A 207 -2.04 -5.69 6.99
C MET A 207 -1.04 -6.19 8.03
N PRO A 208 -0.20 -7.15 7.72
CA PRO A 208 0.93 -7.44 8.60
C PRO A 208 1.93 -6.29 8.46
N PHE A 209 2.02 -5.45 9.47
CA PHE A 209 3.18 -4.60 9.64
C PHE A 209 4.37 -5.49 9.98
N SER A 210 5.20 -5.77 9.00
CA SER A 210 6.50 -6.39 9.27
C SER A 210 7.48 -5.33 9.81
N SER A 211 8.53 -5.77 10.49
CA SER A 211 9.64 -4.89 10.87
C SER A 211 10.25 -4.16 9.67
N ASP A 212 10.21 -4.79 8.49
CA ASP A 212 10.66 -4.19 7.23
C ASP A 212 9.69 -3.10 6.75
N ASP A 213 8.38 -3.25 6.96
CA ASP A 213 7.39 -2.23 6.62
C ASP A 213 7.54 -0.98 7.48
N PHE A 214 7.84 -1.16 8.77
CA PHE A 214 8.14 -0.04 9.67
C PHE A 214 9.44 0.67 9.26
N ALA A 215 10.45 -0.10 8.89
CA ALA A 215 11.72 0.45 8.41
C ALA A 215 11.53 1.24 7.11
N HIS A 216 10.77 0.72 6.13
CA HIS A 216 10.47 1.43 4.89
C HIS A 216 9.57 2.66 5.09
N LEU A 217 8.59 2.61 5.99
CA LEU A 217 7.69 3.74 6.26
C LEU A 217 8.42 4.92 6.90
N MET A 218 9.33 4.64 7.80
CA MET A 218 10.09 5.66 8.53
C MET A 218 11.31 6.16 7.75
N TRP A 219 11.86 5.37 6.80
CA TRP A 219 13.23 5.57 6.34
C TRP A 219 13.44 5.44 4.83
N GLY A 220 12.39 5.19 4.06
CA GLY A 220 12.46 4.92 2.62
C GLY A 220 13.06 6.02 1.74
N ASN A 221 13.37 7.20 2.29
CA ASN A 221 14.02 8.30 1.56
C ASN A 221 15.36 8.76 2.17
N VAL A 222 15.85 8.14 3.24
CA VAL A 222 17.05 8.59 3.94
C VAL A 222 18.28 7.72 3.62
N PHE A 223 18.07 6.57 2.97
CA PHE A 223 19.13 5.61 2.69
C PHE A 223 19.47 5.53 1.22
N ASP A 224 20.25 6.48 0.84
CA ASP A 224 21.07 6.27 -0.29
C ASP A 224 22.49 5.90 0.12
N SER A 225 23.17 5.49 -0.91
CA SER A 225 24.58 5.50 -1.30
C SER A 225 25.71 5.50 -0.25
N THR A 226 25.50 5.74 1.04
CA THR A 226 26.62 5.85 2.00
C THR A 226 26.89 4.61 2.83
N GLY A 227 26.10 3.53 2.69
CA GLY A 227 26.44 2.20 3.25
C GLY A 227 26.59 2.14 4.76
N ASN A 228 25.83 2.92 5.51
CA ASN A 228 26.02 3.02 6.95
C ASN A 228 25.54 1.76 7.69
N ARG A 229 26.46 0.84 7.96
CA ARG A 229 26.23 -0.42 8.71
C ARG A 229 25.66 -0.21 10.11
N ASN A 230 25.81 0.97 10.69
CA ASN A 230 25.36 1.28 12.05
C ASN A 230 23.85 1.27 12.20
N TYR A 231 23.13 1.45 11.10
CA TYR A 231 21.67 1.49 11.12
C TYR A 231 21.01 0.11 11.09
N ALA A 232 21.50 -0.79 10.27
CA ALA A 232 21.04 -2.20 10.30
C ALA A 232 21.29 -2.83 11.67
N GLN A 233 22.36 -2.41 12.36
CA GLN A 233 22.63 -2.82 13.72
C GLN A 233 21.63 -2.21 14.71
N PHE A 234 21.27 -0.93 14.55
CA PHE A 234 20.26 -0.27 15.39
C PHE A 234 18.89 -0.96 15.31
N ILE A 235 18.42 -1.30 14.10
CA ILE A 235 17.16 -2.05 13.93
C ILE A 235 17.22 -3.41 14.61
N LYS A 236 18.34 -4.15 14.46
CA LYS A 236 18.54 -5.43 15.17
C LYS A 236 18.54 -5.27 16.69
N ASP A 237 19.15 -4.20 17.18
CA ASP A 237 19.20 -3.92 18.61
C ASP A 237 17.83 -3.51 19.16
N MET A 238 17.04 -2.76 18.37
CA MET A 238 15.65 -2.44 18.69
C MET A 238 14.77 -3.70 18.72
N ASP A 239 14.87 -4.56 17.71
CA ASP A 239 14.11 -5.81 17.64
C ASP A 239 14.48 -6.74 18.84
N ALA A 240 15.75 -6.84 19.18
CA ALA A 240 16.19 -7.57 20.35
C ALA A 240 15.64 -6.98 21.66
N LYS A 241 15.59 -5.66 21.79
CA LYS A 241 15.03 -4.99 22.98
C LYS A 241 13.51 -5.16 23.08
N LEU A 242 12.79 -5.06 21.95
CA LEU A 242 11.35 -5.30 21.92
C LEU A 242 11.00 -6.76 22.24
N THR A 243 11.80 -7.70 21.76
CA THR A 243 11.67 -9.14 22.08
C THR A 243 11.93 -9.39 23.55
N ALA A 244 12.97 -8.79 24.13
CA ALA A 244 13.28 -8.88 25.56
C ALA A 244 12.18 -8.26 26.43
N LEU A 245 11.60 -7.14 26.00
CA LEU A 245 10.48 -6.49 26.68
C LEU A 245 9.22 -7.36 26.65
N GLY A 246 8.89 -7.94 25.49
CA GLY A 246 7.79 -8.91 25.34
C GLY A 246 7.95 -10.12 26.25
N SER A 247 9.15 -10.65 26.36
CA SER A 247 9.48 -11.77 27.26
C SER A 247 9.34 -11.37 28.73
N SER A 248 9.77 -10.16 29.09
CA SER A 248 9.63 -9.61 30.45
C SER A 248 8.17 -9.38 30.81
N LEU A 249 7.37 -8.84 29.90
CA LEU A 249 5.93 -8.64 30.10
C LEU A 249 5.21 -9.98 30.31
N THR A 250 5.55 -11.00 29.52
CA THR A 250 5.02 -12.36 29.68
C THR A 250 5.39 -12.95 31.04
N ALA A 251 6.63 -12.77 31.50
CA ALA A 251 7.06 -13.23 32.79
C ALA A 251 6.33 -12.52 33.96
N VAL A 252 6.11 -11.20 33.84
CA VAL A 252 5.34 -10.41 34.82
C VAL A 252 3.89 -10.86 34.84
N THR A 253 3.26 -11.03 33.68
CA THR A 253 1.88 -11.53 33.58
C THR A 253 1.74 -12.91 34.24
N LYS A 254 2.71 -13.79 34.02
CA LYS A 254 2.75 -15.09 34.64
C LYS A 254 2.88 -15.01 36.18
N LEU A 255 3.75 -14.16 36.68
CA LEU A 255 3.91 -13.92 38.12
C LEU A 255 2.62 -13.41 38.77
N ILE A 256 1.88 -12.52 38.09
CA ILE A 256 0.60 -11.98 38.58
C ILE A 256 -0.47 -13.10 38.61
N THR A 257 -0.53 -13.92 37.56
CA THR A 257 -1.55 -14.98 37.47
C THR A 257 -1.28 -16.17 38.37
N GLU A 258 0.00 -16.48 38.65
CA GLU A 258 0.39 -17.62 39.48
C GLU A 258 0.50 -17.32 40.99
N ASN A 259 0.35 -16.03 41.39
CA ASN A 259 0.47 -15.61 42.79
C ASN A 259 -0.76 -14.84 43.30
N PRO A 260 -1.92 -15.50 43.39
CA PRO A 260 -3.19 -14.83 43.76
C PRO A 260 -3.24 -14.35 45.23
N ALA A 261 -2.23 -14.70 46.05
CA ALA A 261 -2.15 -14.30 47.45
C ALA A 261 -1.72 -12.80 47.64
N HIS A 262 -1.21 -12.17 46.60
CA HIS A 262 -0.85 -10.75 46.60
C HIS A 262 -1.50 -10.05 45.42
N PRO A 263 -2.68 -9.49 45.60
CA PRO A 263 -3.35 -8.77 44.53
C PRO A 263 -2.49 -7.55 44.11
N VAL A 264 -1.89 -7.65 42.92
CA VAL A 264 -1.20 -6.52 42.30
C VAL A 264 -2.28 -5.63 41.68
N ASP A 265 -2.24 -4.34 42.03
CA ASP A 265 -3.10 -3.37 41.38
C ASP A 265 -2.71 -3.24 39.89
N ALA A 266 -3.47 -3.91 39.03
CA ALA A 266 -3.19 -3.98 37.61
C ALA A 266 -3.10 -2.60 36.94
N PRO A 267 -3.95 -1.61 37.27
CA PRO A 267 -3.78 -0.23 36.83
C PRO A 267 -2.45 0.40 37.23
N GLN A 268 -2.00 0.17 38.49
CA GLN A 268 -0.77 0.74 39.01
C GLN A 268 0.46 0.13 38.36
N LEU A 269 0.41 -1.18 38.07
CA LEU A 269 1.47 -1.88 37.35
C LEU A 269 1.52 -1.46 35.87
N ALA A 270 0.37 -1.29 35.21
CA ALA A 270 0.30 -0.80 33.85
C ALA A 270 0.91 0.59 33.75
N ALA A 271 0.55 1.53 34.64
CA ALA A 271 1.10 2.87 34.67
C ALA A 271 2.62 2.90 34.95
N ALA A 272 3.12 2.00 35.80
CA ALA A 272 4.56 1.87 36.07
C ALA A 272 5.34 1.32 34.89
N LEU A 273 4.79 0.34 34.16
CA LEU A 273 5.38 -0.23 32.93
C LEU A 273 5.36 0.79 31.79
N GLU A 274 4.28 1.55 31.66
CA GLU A 274 4.14 2.61 30.66
C GLU A 274 5.12 3.75 30.92
N GLY A 275 5.22 4.21 32.16
CA GLY A 275 6.20 5.22 32.59
C GLY A 275 7.64 4.77 32.33
N LYS A 276 7.96 3.49 32.57
CA LYS A 276 9.29 2.95 32.30
C LYS A 276 9.56 2.81 30.80
N LEU A 277 8.57 2.42 30.03
CA LEU A 277 8.69 2.33 28.57
C LEU A 277 8.97 3.70 27.95
N ILE A 278 8.25 4.73 28.39
CA ILE A 278 8.47 6.11 27.95
C ILE A 278 9.86 6.59 28.37
N ALA A 279 10.27 6.33 29.61
CA ALA A 279 11.55 6.78 30.13
C ALA A 279 12.77 6.13 29.42
N ASP A 280 12.67 4.87 29.05
CA ASP A 280 13.79 4.12 28.49
C ASP A 280 13.81 4.15 26.94
N LEU A 281 12.65 4.08 26.29
CA LEU A 281 12.53 3.97 24.83
C LEU A 281 12.62 5.33 24.14
N VAL A 282 11.90 6.35 24.64
CA VAL A 282 11.82 7.67 24.00
C VAL A 282 13.19 8.33 23.87
N PRO A 283 14.06 8.37 24.91
CA PRO A 283 15.41 8.94 24.79
C PRO A 283 16.28 8.20 23.76
N ALA A 284 16.24 6.86 23.78
CA ALA A 284 17.04 6.03 22.87
C ALA A 284 16.65 6.23 21.40
N VAL A 285 15.36 6.32 21.11
CA VAL A 285 14.86 6.61 19.76
C VAL A 285 15.19 8.05 19.35
N THR A 286 15.01 9.01 20.25
CA THR A 286 15.32 10.42 19.99
C THR A 286 16.80 10.61 19.68
N GLU A 287 17.70 9.99 20.44
CA GLU A 287 19.15 10.04 20.21
C GLU A 287 19.53 9.45 18.86
N ALA A 288 18.94 8.29 18.53
CA ALA A 288 19.20 7.64 17.25
C ALA A 288 18.72 8.47 16.06
N VAL A 289 17.53 9.08 16.17
CA VAL A 289 16.99 9.95 15.11
C VAL A 289 17.80 11.25 15.00
N THR A 290 18.23 11.82 16.11
CA THR A 290 19.10 13.01 16.12
C THR A 290 20.39 12.75 15.35
N ASN A 291 20.99 11.60 15.58
CA ASN A 291 22.24 11.21 14.93
C ASN A 291 22.07 10.89 13.44
N ALA A 292 20.89 10.42 13.03
CA ALA A 292 20.61 10.03 11.65
C ALA A 292 20.02 11.14 10.78
N ALA A 293 19.14 11.97 11.32
CA ALA A 293 18.29 12.87 10.54
C ALA A 293 18.22 14.32 11.09
N GLY A 294 18.96 14.62 12.15
CA GLY A 294 19.02 15.93 12.77
C GLY A 294 17.95 16.17 13.87
N THR A 295 18.13 17.28 14.59
CA THR A 295 17.39 17.59 15.83
C THR A 295 15.90 17.84 15.58
N GLU A 296 15.55 18.49 14.46
CA GLU A 296 14.16 18.87 14.16
C GLU A 296 13.28 17.62 13.94
N THR A 297 13.76 16.65 13.17
CA THR A 297 13.09 15.37 12.94
C THR A 297 13.00 14.53 14.23
N ALA A 298 14.02 14.59 15.07
CA ALA A 298 14.02 13.91 16.37
C ALA A 298 12.96 14.46 17.33
N ASP A 299 12.73 15.76 17.34
CA ASP A 299 11.70 16.40 18.19
C ASP A 299 10.28 16.05 17.71
N GLU A 300 10.06 15.95 16.41
CA GLU A 300 8.78 15.48 15.84
C GLU A 300 8.49 14.01 16.21
N VAL A 301 9.48 13.14 16.04
CA VAL A 301 9.36 11.70 16.40
C VAL A 301 9.15 11.53 17.90
N ARG A 302 9.87 12.30 18.73
CA ARG A 302 9.69 12.28 20.18
C ARG A 302 8.28 12.70 20.58
N LYS A 303 7.75 13.77 20.00
CA LYS A 303 6.39 14.25 20.25
C LYS A 303 5.35 13.20 19.87
N MET A 304 5.51 12.60 18.69
CA MET A 304 4.61 11.54 18.20
C MET A 304 4.62 10.31 19.13
N LEU A 305 5.79 9.89 19.62
CA LEU A 305 5.90 8.76 20.55
C LEU A 305 5.25 9.04 21.89
N VAL A 306 5.48 10.22 22.45
CA VAL A 306 4.88 10.64 23.72
C VAL A 306 3.37 10.75 23.59
N ASP A 307 2.85 11.37 22.53
CA ASP A 307 1.41 11.52 22.29
C ASP A 307 0.73 10.15 22.12
N ARG A 308 1.39 9.20 21.48
CA ARG A 308 0.83 7.88 21.20
C ARG A 308 0.89 6.93 22.40
N LEU A 309 1.96 7.01 23.19
CA LEU A 309 2.12 6.22 24.42
C LEU A 309 1.32 6.79 25.58
N GLY A 310 1.16 8.12 25.64
CA GLY A 310 0.36 8.80 26.67
C GLY A 310 -1.15 8.83 26.37
N ALA A 311 -1.59 8.53 25.15
CA ALA A 311 -3.00 8.47 24.78
C ALA A 311 -3.68 7.13 25.13
N SER A 312 -2.92 6.16 25.63
CA SER A 312 -3.40 4.84 26.04
C SER A 312 -3.74 4.75 27.54
N ALA A 313 -3.61 5.87 28.27
CA ALA A 313 -4.04 6.06 29.67
C ALA A 313 -5.39 6.87 29.73
#